data_77fe14bbbe575a75ecd9c65b9e7b8e6d
#
_entry.id   77fe14bbbe575a75ecd9c65b9e7b8e6d
#
_cell.length_a   1.000
_cell.length_b   1.000
_cell.length_c   1.000
_cell.angle_alpha   90.00
_cell.angle_beta   90.00
_cell.angle_gamma   90.00
#
_symmetry.space_group_name_H-M   'P 1'
#
loop_
_entity.id
_entity.type
_entity.pdbx_description
1 polymer ?
#
loop_
_entity_poly.entity_id
_entity_poly.type
_entity_poly.pdbx_seq_one_letter_code
_entity_poly.pdbx_strand_id
1 'polypeptide(L)'
;MLLNSLVELDRAHLIHPVASYRGHEKAGVRVLASGKGARVRDAAGHELVDGFAGLWCVNAGYGQDKIIEAAARQLRELPYATGYFGLGSEPAIRLASELADRAPGDLNHVYFTLGGSDAVDSTVRFIRYYHHSLGKPEKDQFISVMSGYHGSSTVGAGLTALPVFHAGFGLPFDWQHTIPTHYSYRNPVGTEARAIIDASVAALRAKVEAVSYTHLRAHETGRN
;
A
#
# COMPACT_ATOMS: atom_id res chain seq x y z
N MET A 1 -10.01 6.41 -32.88
CA MET A 1 -10.66 7.32 -31.91
C MET A 1 -9.79 8.54 -31.76
N LEU A 2 -10.33 9.75 -31.93
CA LEU A 2 -9.55 10.97 -31.81
C LEU A 2 -9.18 11.24 -30.35
N LEU A 3 -8.00 11.81 -30.08
CA LEU A 3 -7.52 12.13 -28.72
C LEU A 3 -8.54 12.95 -27.92
N ASN A 4 -9.16 13.94 -28.55
CA ASN A 4 -10.19 14.78 -27.93
C ASN A 4 -11.37 13.96 -27.41
N SER A 5 -11.79 12.90 -28.11
CA SER A 5 -12.88 12.04 -27.65
C SER A 5 -12.51 11.21 -26.42
N LEU A 6 -11.25 10.81 -26.25
CA LEU A 6 -10.80 10.12 -25.03
C LEU A 6 -10.79 11.05 -23.81
N VAL A 7 -10.36 12.29 -23.98
CA VAL A 7 -10.38 13.30 -22.90
C VAL A 7 -11.81 13.65 -22.49
N GLU A 8 -12.74 13.72 -23.44
CA GLU A 8 -14.17 13.94 -23.19
C GLU A 8 -14.81 12.77 -22.45
N LEU A 9 -14.51 11.54 -22.86
CA LEU A 9 -15.00 10.34 -22.19
C LEU A 9 -14.44 10.23 -20.76
N ASP A 10 -13.18 10.55 -20.57
CA ASP A 10 -12.54 10.59 -19.26
C ASP A 10 -13.26 11.58 -18.33
N ARG A 11 -13.47 12.82 -18.79
CA ARG A 11 -14.20 13.84 -18.03
C ARG A 11 -15.61 13.42 -17.65
N ALA A 12 -16.28 12.72 -18.55
CA ALA A 12 -17.68 12.32 -18.36
C ALA A 12 -17.86 11.11 -17.44
N HIS A 13 -16.85 10.22 -17.36
CA HIS A 13 -17.07 8.89 -16.81
C HIS A 13 -16.01 8.40 -15.82
N LEU A 14 -14.81 9.00 -15.76
CA LEU A 14 -13.72 8.50 -14.93
C LEU A 14 -13.42 9.40 -13.73
N ILE A 15 -13.46 8.83 -12.54
CA ILE A 15 -13.04 9.51 -11.31
C ILE A 15 -11.57 9.16 -11.04
N HIS A 16 -10.71 10.18 -11.03
CA HIS A 16 -9.30 10.03 -10.71
C HIS A 16 -9.06 10.11 -9.19
N PRO A 17 -8.29 9.18 -8.59
CA PRO A 17 -7.92 9.27 -7.19
C PRO A 17 -7.03 10.48 -6.91
N VAL A 18 -7.17 11.09 -5.74
CA VAL A 18 -6.34 12.22 -5.27
C VAL A 18 -6.31 13.40 -6.25
N ALA A 19 -7.36 13.59 -7.02
CA ALA A 19 -7.46 14.67 -8.00
C ALA A 19 -8.48 15.72 -7.55
N SER A 20 -8.18 17.00 -7.83
CA SER A 20 -9.18 18.06 -7.74
C SER A 20 -10.15 17.95 -8.92
N TYR A 21 -11.41 17.63 -8.68
CA TYR A 21 -12.42 17.49 -9.74
C TYR A 21 -12.50 18.74 -10.63
N ARG A 22 -12.56 19.93 -10.03
CA ARG A 22 -12.59 21.20 -10.78
C ARG A 22 -11.29 21.49 -11.55
N GLY A 23 -10.15 21.03 -11.02
CA GLY A 23 -8.86 21.13 -11.71
C GLY A 23 -8.83 20.19 -12.91
N HIS A 24 -9.32 18.97 -12.74
CA HIS A 24 -9.42 17.96 -13.80
C HIS A 24 -10.36 18.40 -14.93
N GLU A 25 -11.53 18.95 -14.59
CA GLU A 25 -12.46 19.51 -15.60
C GLU A 25 -11.80 20.57 -16.50
N LYS A 26 -10.94 21.42 -15.94
CA LYS A 26 -10.26 22.46 -16.68
C LYS A 26 -9.07 21.95 -17.51
N ALA A 27 -8.21 21.16 -16.87
CA ALA A 27 -6.95 20.72 -17.48
C ALA A 27 -7.13 19.50 -18.41
N GLY A 28 -8.13 18.66 -18.15
CA GLY A 28 -8.26 17.35 -18.75
C GLY A 28 -7.21 16.36 -18.28
N VAL A 29 -7.19 15.18 -18.88
CA VAL A 29 -6.26 14.10 -18.59
C VAL A 29 -5.15 14.06 -19.61
N ARG A 30 -3.95 13.67 -19.21
CA ARG A 30 -2.90 13.23 -20.11
C ARG A 30 -3.05 11.74 -20.37
N VAL A 31 -3.48 11.36 -21.55
CA VAL A 31 -3.72 9.95 -21.94
C VAL A 31 -2.37 9.31 -22.25
N LEU A 32 -1.93 8.36 -21.44
CA LEU A 32 -0.74 7.56 -21.72
C LEU A 32 -1.09 6.44 -22.68
N ALA A 33 -0.27 6.23 -23.71
CA ALA A 33 -0.53 5.30 -24.81
C ALA A 33 0.44 4.11 -24.82
N SER A 34 1.69 4.28 -24.41
CA SER A 34 2.68 3.22 -24.40
C SER A 34 3.79 3.48 -23.38
N GLY A 35 4.56 2.43 -23.05
CA GLY A 35 5.72 2.55 -22.16
C GLY A 35 6.79 1.51 -22.50
N LYS A 36 8.06 1.88 -22.32
CA LYS A 36 9.22 0.99 -22.43
C LYS A 36 10.34 1.41 -21.47
N GLY A 37 10.85 0.49 -20.70
CA GLY A 37 11.84 0.78 -19.65
C GLY A 37 11.31 1.84 -18.66
N ALA A 38 12.01 2.94 -18.47
CA ALA A 38 11.60 4.05 -17.61
C ALA A 38 10.88 5.19 -18.38
N ARG A 39 10.40 4.94 -19.59
CA ARG A 39 9.78 5.97 -20.43
C ARG A 39 8.36 5.61 -20.78
N VAL A 40 7.51 6.61 -20.79
CA VAL A 40 6.12 6.52 -21.28
C VAL A 40 5.90 7.51 -22.40
N ARG A 41 4.96 7.22 -23.29
CA ARG A 41 4.53 8.11 -24.37
C ARG A 41 3.06 8.39 -24.21
N ASP A 42 2.69 9.67 -24.30
CA ASP A 42 1.28 10.05 -24.33
C ASP A 42 0.65 9.89 -25.72
N ALA A 43 -0.66 10.01 -25.77
CA ALA A 43 -1.42 9.88 -27.02
C ALA A 43 -1.19 11.05 -28.00
N ALA A 44 -0.59 12.16 -27.56
CA ALA A 44 -0.14 13.25 -28.41
C ALA A 44 1.28 13.03 -28.98
N GLY A 45 1.95 11.94 -28.58
CA GLY A 45 3.27 11.57 -29.07
C GLY A 45 4.45 12.07 -28.21
N HIS A 46 4.19 12.80 -27.11
CA HIS A 46 5.25 13.26 -26.24
C HIS A 46 5.83 12.10 -25.43
N GLU A 47 7.15 12.04 -25.36
CA GLU A 47 7.86 11.10 -24.52
C GLU A 47 8.22 11.73 -23.18
N LEU A 48 8.00 10.99 -22.08
CA LEU A 48 8.21 11.39 -20.71
C LEU A 48 9.06 10.34 -19.99
N VAL A 49 9.91 10.78 -19.08
CA VAL A 49 10.56 9.88 -18.11
C VAL A 49 9.60 9.65 -16.96
N ASP A 50 9.28 8.40 -16.69
CA ASP A 50 8.49 8.01 -15.53
C ASP A 50 9.41 7.82 -14.32
N GLY A 51 9.79 8.92 -13.68
CA GLY A 51 10.59 8.91 -12.44
C GLY A 51 9.81 8.43 -11.20
N PHE A 52 8.52 8.12 -11.37
CA PHE A 52 7.64 7.69 -10.29
C PHE A 52 7.27 6.20 -10.38
N ALA A 53 7.80 5.51 -11.40
CA ALA A 53 7.57 4.08 -11.66
C ALA A 53 6.09 3.69 -11.60
N GLY A 54 5.20 4.46 -12.24
CA GLY A 54 3.76 4.24 -12.19
C GLY A 54 3.19 4.27 -10.76
N LEU A 55 3.70 5.13 -9.89
CA LEU A 55 3.42 5.20 -8.45
C LEU A 55 3.88 3.91 -7.74
N TRP A 56 5.18 3.58 -7.90
CA TRP A 56 5.86 2.39 -7.35
C TRP A 56 5.32 1.03 -7.82
N CYS A 57 4.58 0.99 -8.93
CA CYS A 57 3.97 -0.25 -9.44
C CYS A 57 4.77 -0.87 -10.60
N VAL A 58 5.70 -0.15 -11.22
CA VAL A 58 6.45 -0.58 -12.41
C VAL A 58 7.97 -0.61 -12.12
N ASN A 59 8.37 -1.24 -11.02
CA ASN A 59 9.76 -1.24 -10.55
C ASN A 59 10.72 -1.93 -11.53
N ALA A 60 10.25 -2.92 -12.30
CA ALA A 60 11.03 -3.59 -13.34
C ALA A 60 11.08 -2.80 -14.65
N GLY A 61 10.33 -1.71 -14.77
CA GLY A 61 10.15 -0.95 -16.01
C GLY A 61 9.07 -1.54 -16.92
N TYR A 62 8.63 -0.71 -17.85
CA TYR A 62 7.61 -1.07 -18.86
C TYR A 62 8.17 -2.01 -19.94
N GLY A 63 7.31 -2.84 -20.54
CA GLY A 63 7.63 -3.64 -21.72
C GLY A 63 8.67 -4.72 -21.46
N GLN A 64 8.57 -5.42 -20.33
CA GLN A 64 9.44 -6.55 -19.97
C GLN A 64 8.94 -7.82 -20.67
N ASP A 65 9.49 -8.16 -21.82
CA ASP A 65 9.02 -9.26 -22.69
C ASP A 65 8.91 -10.59 -21.96
N LYS A 66 9.89 -10.95 -21.12
CA LYS A 66 9.87 -12.20 -20.34
C LYS A 66 8.70 -12.28 -19.37
N ILE A 67 8.32 -11.15 -18.75
CA ILE A 67 7.18 -11.08 -17.83
C ILE A 67 5.88 -11.16 -18.63
N ILE A 68 5.79 -10.42 -19.74
CA ILE A 68 4.62 -10.40 -20.62
C ILE A 68 4.35 -11.79 -21.17
N GLU A 69 5.36 -12.47 -21.69
CA GLU A 69 5.24 -13.82 -22.27
C GLU A 69 4.87 -14.86 -21.19
N ALA A 70 5.45 -14.78 -20.00
CA ALA A 70 5.09 -15.66 -18.90
C ALA A 70 3.62 -15.47 -18.46
N ALA A 71 3.17 -14.24 -18.33
CA ALA A 71 1.78 -13.92 -18.02
C ALA A 71 0.82 -14.39 -19.14
N ALA A 72 1.15 -14.12 -20.40
CA ALA A 72 0.35 -14.52 -21.53
C ALA A 72 0.22 -16.06 -21.66
N ARG A 73 1.29 -16.79 -21.38
CA ARG A 73 1.29 -18.26 -21.36
C ARG A 73 0.39 -18.79 -20.25
N GLN A 74 0.55 -18.26 -19.02
CA GLN A 74 -0.26 -18.68 -17.88
C GLN A 74 -1.76 -18.39 -18.10
N LEU A 75 -2.09 -17.22 -18.67
CA LEU A 75 -3.48 -16.86 -18.98
C LEU A 75 -4.14 -17.79 -19.99
N ARG A 76 -3.37 -18.37 -20.94
CA ARG A 76 -3.88 -19.37 -21.88
C ARG A 76 -4.08 -20.74 -21.25
N GLU A 77 -3.19 -21.11 -20.32
CA GLU A 77 -3.21 -22.42 -19.67
C GLU A 77 -4.25 -22.49 -18.54
N LEU A 78 -4.19 -21.54 -17.60
CA LEU A 78 -5.12 -21.46 -16.47
C LEU A 78 -5.23 -20.00 -16.03
N PRO A 79 -6.23 -19.24 -16.55
CA PRO A 79 -6.36 -17.81 -16.28
C PRO A 79 -6.80 -17.47 -14.86
N TYR A 80 -7.46 -18.45 -14.19
CA TYR A 80 -7.94 -18.29 -12.83
C TYR A 80 -7.95 -19.63 -12.12
N ALA A 81 -7.57 -19.62 -10.82
CA ALA A 81 -7.79 -20.72 -9.90
C ALA A 81 -8.20 -20.16 -8.54
N THR A 82 -9.24 -20.74 -7.93
CA THR A 82 -9.57 -20.40 -6.56
C THR A 82 -8.58 -21.03 -5.59
N GLY A 83 -8.28 -20.31 -4.47
CA GLY A 83 -7.53 -20.87 -3.34
C GLY A 83 -8.42 -21.51 -2.26
N TYR A 84 -9.75 -21.55 -2.48
CA TYR A 84 -10.69 -22.16 -1.56
C TYR A 84 -10.80 -23.67 -1.76
N PHE A 85 -11.33 -24.37 -0.76
CA PHE A 85 -11.68 -25.78 -0.83
C PHE A 85 -10.50 -26.75 -1.11
N GLY A 86 -9.28 -26.36 -0.73
CA GLY A 86 -8.08 -27.16 -0.96
C GLY A 86 -7.57 -27.13 -2.41
N LEU A 87 -8.05 -26.19 -3.22
CA LEU A 87 -7.55 -25.95 -4.57
C LEU A 87 -6.41 -24.95 -4.54
N GLY A 88 -5.49 -25.05 -5.49
CA GLY A 88 -4.37 -24.14 -5.63
C GLY A 88 -3.82 -24.13 -7.07
N SER A 89 -2.99 -23.16 -7.40
CA SER A 89 -2.29 -23.10 -8.69
C SER A 89 -0.79 -23.26 -8.50
N GLU A 90 -0.12 -23.90 -9.44
CA GLU A 90 1.33 -24.09 -9.40
C GLU A 90 2.11 -22.79 -9.26
N PRO A 91 1.82 -21.70 -10.00
CA PRO A 91 2.53 -20.45 -9.86
C PRO A 91 2.43 -19.84 -8.44
N ALA A 92 1.24 -19.89 -7.83
CA ALA A 92 1.04 -19.37 -6.47
C ALA A 92 1.82 -20.19 -5.43
N ILE A 93 1.80 -21.52 -5.55
CA ILE A 93 2.53 -22.43 -4.64
C ILE A 93 4.03 -22.19 -4.74
N ARG A 94 4.58 -22.12 -5.96
CA ARG A 94 6.00 -21.84 -6.17
C ARG A 94 6.40 -20.47 -5.64
N LEU A 95 5.62 -19.43 -5.92
CA LEU A 95 5.90 -18.09 -5.42
C LEU A 95 5.86 -18.03 -3.89
N ALA A 96 4.92 -18.73 -3.24
CA ALA A 96 4.86 -18.81 -1.79
C ALA A 96 6.14 -19.44 -1.21
N SER A 97 6.65 -20.53 -1.81
CA SER A 97 7.91 -21.16 -1.41
C SER A 97 9.10 -20.22 -1.56
N GLU A 98 9.22 -19.55 -2.71
CA GLU A 98 10.29 -18.60 -3.00
C GLU A 98 10.29 -17.39 -2.05
N LEU A 99 9.12 -16.93 -1.62
CA LEU A 99 8.98 -15.85 -0.65
C LEU A 99 9.33 -16.32 0.76
N ALA A 100 8.91 -17.53 1.15
CA ALA A 100 9.25 -18.13 2.44
C ALA A 100 10.76 -18.29 2.61
N ASP A 101 11.46 -18.76 1.56
CA ASP A 101 12.92 -18.92 1.57
C ASP A 101 13.69 -17.59 1.75
N ARG A 102 13.06 -16.45 1.42
CA ARG A 102 13.65 -15.11 1.54
C ARG A 102 13.14 -14.34 2.76
N ALA A 103 12.10 -14.83 3.41
CA ALA A 103 11.54 -14.16 4.58
C ALA A 103 12.47 -14.33 5.80
N PRO A 104 12.52 -13.34 6.71
CA PRO A 104 13.36 -13.46 7.90
C PRO A 104 12.75 -14.41 8.94
N GLY A 105 13.63 -15.08 9.69
CA GLY A 105 13.24 -15.96 10.80
C GLY A 105 12.44 -17.18 10.32
N ASP A 106 11.31 -17.41 10.94
CA ASP A 106 10.41 -18.55 10.70
C ASP A 106 9.12 -18.17 9.93
N LEU A 107 9.13 -17.03 9.23
CA LEU A 107 8.02 -16.55 8.40
C LEU A 107 7.93 -17.40 7.11
N ASN A 108 7.29 -18.55 7.19
CA ASN A 108 7.26 -19.56 6.13
C ASN A 108 5.86 -19.81 5.52
N HIS A 109 4.89 -18.94 5.82
CA HIS A 109 3.55 -18.99 5.25
C HIS A 109 3.20 -17.67 4.58
N VAL A 110 2.63 -17.73 3.39
CA VAL A 110 2.29 -16.57 2.56
C VAL A 110 0.80 -16.54 2.29
N TYR A 111 0.20 -15.39 2.51
CA TYR A 111 -1.19 -15.10 2.13
C TYR A 111 -1.20 -14.02 1.05
N PHE A 112 -1.64 -14.40 -0.15
CA PHE A 112 -1.74 -13.47 -1.28
C PHE A 112 -3.02 -12.64 -1.22
N THR A 113 -2.89 -11.36 -1.55
CA THR A 113 -3.97 -10.38 -1.62
C THR A 113 -3.94 -9.64 -2.95
N LEU A 114 -4.97 -8.85 -3.25
CA LEU A 114 -5.05 -8.07 -4.48
C LEU A 114 -4.08 -6.87 -4.50
N GLY A 115 -3.70 -6.37 -3.33
CA GLY A 115 -2.80 -5.22 -3.21
C GLY A 115 -2.45 -4.91 -1.76
N GLY A 116 -1.63 -3.86 -1.55
CA GLY A 116 -1.15 -3.47 -0.22
C GLY A 116 -2.27 -3.11 0.76
N SER A 117 -3.33 -2.45 0.30
CA SER A 117 -4.49 -2.11 1.14
C SER A 117 -5.16 -3.37 1.69
N ASP A 118 -5.41 -4.37 0.84
CA ASP A 118 -5.99 -5.65 1.27
C ASP A 118 -5.06 -6.43 2.18
N ALA A 119 -3.75 -6.33 1.96
CA ALA A 119 -2.75 -6.94 2.82
C ALA A 119 -2.79 -6.36 4.24
N VAL A 120 -2.86 -5.04 4.36
CA VAL A 120 -2.99 -4.35 5.66
C VAL A 120 -4.30 -4.72 6.35
N ASP A 121 -5.43 -4.65 5.64
CA ASP A 121 -6.75 -5.00 6.19
C ASP A 121 -6.78 -6.47 6.67
N SER A 122 -6.23 -7.38 5.87
CA SER A 122 -6.10 -8.79 6.24
C SER A 122 -5.19 -9.00 7.45
N THR A 123 -4.07 -8.27 7.53
CA THR A 123 -3.14 -8.32 8.66
C THR A 123 -3.83 -7.88 9.96
N VAL A 124 -4.57 -6.78 9.94
CA VAL A 124 -5.34 -6.31 11.10
C VAL A 124 -6.35 -7.37 11.55
N ARG A 125 -7.08 -7.98 10.61
CA ARG A 125 -8.02 -9.06 10.90
C ARG A 125 -7.34 -10.30 11.49
N PHE A 126 -6.21 -10.73 10.93
CA PHE A 126 -5.47 -11.90 11.45
C PHE A 126 -4.92 -11.64 12.85
N ILE A 127 -4.38 -10.47 13.12
CA ILE A 127 -3.86 -10.11 14.45
C ILE A 127 -5.00 -10.13 15.48
N ARG A 128 -6.14 -9.53 15.17
CA ARG A 128 -7.30 -9.53 16.05
C ARG A 128 -7.81 -10.96 16.31
N TYR A 129 -7.96 -11.76 15.26
CA TYR A 129 -8.39 -13.14 15.37
C TYR A 129 -7.40 -13.97 16.20
N TYR A 130 -6.11 -13.82 15.96
CA TYR A 130 -5.06 -14.49 16.73
C TYR A 130 -5.15 -14.17 18.22
N HIS A 131 -5.25 -12.91 18.59
CA HIS A 131 -5.37 -12.53 19.99
C HIS A 131 -6.70 -12.98 20.62
N HIS A 132 -7.80 -12.91 19.87
CA HIS A 132 -9.08 -13.45 20.30
C HIS A 132 -8.98 -14.95 20.61
N SER A 133 -8.34 -15.72 19.75
CA SER A 133 -8.13 -17.17 19.94
C SER A 133 -7.25 -17.52 21.15
N LEU A 134 -6.43 -16.57 21.60
CA LEU A 134 -5.62 -16.68 22.83
C LEU A 134 -6.35 -16.17 24.08
N GLY A 135 -7.63 -15.86 23.99
CA GLY A 135 -8.40 -15.29 25.10
C GLY A 135 -8.00 -13.87 25.47
N LYS A 136 -7.46 -13.09 24.52
CA LYS A 136 -6.98 -11.71 24.69
C LYS A 136 -7.63 -10.76 23.66
N PRO A 137 -8.98 -10.70 23.57
CA PRO A 137 -9.68 -9.89 22.55
C PRO A 137 -9.45 -8.38 22.71
N GLU A 138 -9.01 -7.94 23.89
CA GLU A 138 -8.68 -6.55 24.20
C GLU A 138 -7.41 -6.05 23.46
N LYS A 139 -6.61 -6.96 22.87
CA LYS A 139 -5.45 -6.60 22.04
C LYS A 139 -5.89 -6.23 20.62
N ASP A 140 -6.56 -5.12 20.48
CA ASP A 140 -7.20 -4.64 19.27
C ASP A 140 -6.73 -3.25 18.79
N GLN A 141 -5.77 -2.65 19.52
CA GLN A 141 -5.22 -1.32 19.21
C GLN A 141 -4.05 -1.41 18.24
N PHE A 142 -3.97 -0.47 17.30
CA PHE A 142 -2.91 -0.42 16.29
C PHE A 142 -2.25 0.95 16.27
N ILE A 143 -0.93 0.96 16.12
CA ILE A 143 -0.14 2.19 16.04
C ILE A 143 0.58 2.24 14.71
N SER A 144 0.49 3.37 14.03
CA SER A 144 1.26 3.70 12.83
C SER A 144 2.20 4.88 13.09
N VAL A 145 3.09 5.15 12.15
CA VAL A 145 4.04 6.26 12.21
C VAL A 145 3.55 7.41 11.33
N MET A 146 3.65 8.63 11.82
CA MET A 146 3.31 9.85 11.08
C MET A 146 4.00 9.89 9.72
N SER A 147 3.28 10.34 8.69
CA SER A 147 3.69 10.33 7.27
C SER A 147 3.79 8.93 6.65
N GLY A 148 3.43 7.86 7.36
CA GLY A 148 3.31 6.52 6.80
C GLY A 148 2.08 6.37 5.91
N TYR A 149 2.19 5.54 4.87
CA TYR A 149 1.08 5.15 4.00
C TYR A 149 0.83 3.65 4.16
N HIS A 150 -0.40 3.29 4.52
CA HIS A 150 -0.82 1.91 4.81
C HIS A 150 -1.99 1.42 3.95
N GLY A 151 -2.32 2.17 2.92
CA GLY A 151 -3.39 1.84 2.00
C GLY A 151 -4.51 2.88 1.95
N SER A 152 -5.47 2.65 1.04
CA SER A 152 -6.65 3.49 0.81
C SER A 152 -7.97 2.77 1.06
N SER A 153 -7.95 1.50 1.51
CA SER A 153 -9.10 0.84 2.12
C SER A 153 -9.47 1.51 3.45
N THR A 154 -10.67 1.32 3.95
CA THR A 154 -11.12 2.01 5.16
C THR A 154 -10.20 1.79 6.36
N VAL A 155 -9.72 0.55 6.57
CA VAL A 155 -8.78 0.24 7.66
C VAL A 155 -7.38 0.78 7.35
N GLY A 156 -6.86 0.53 6.14
CA GLY A 156 -5.56 1.03 5.72
C GLY A 156 -5.50 2.56 5.68
N ALA A 157 -6.57 3.24 5.24
CA ALA A 157 -6.65 4.70 5.23
C ALA A 157 -6.61 5.28 6.65
N GLY A 158 -7.27 4.64 7.61
CA GLY A 158 -7.23 5.07 9.01
C GLY A 158 -5.84 4.94 9.65
N LEU A 159 -5.04 3.95 9.24
CA LEU A 159 -3.64 3.78 9.65
C LEU A 159 -2.69 4.68 8.85
N THR A 160 -3.07 5.11 7.65
CA THR A 160 -2.31 6.06 6.84
C THR A 160 -2.29 7.42 7.54
N ALA A 161 -1.13 7.84 8.00
CA ALA A 161 -0.99 9.06 8.79
C ALA A 161 -0.80 10.31 7.91
N LEU A 162 -1.69 10.48 6.94
CA LEU A 162 -1.76 11.62 6.02
C LEU A 162 -3.14 12.27 6.12
N PRO A 163 -3.27 13.56 6.52
CA PRO A 163 -4.55 14.19 6.80
C PRO A 163 -5.58 14.12 5.66
N VAL A 164 -5.12 14.08 4.41
CA VAL A 164 -5.99 13.99 3.23
C VAL A 164 -6.81 12.68 3.17
N PHE A 165 -6.35 11.63 3.83
CA PHE A 165 -7.06 10.35 3.93
C PHE A 165 -8.08 10.31 5.08
N HIS A 166 -8.07 11.29 5.99
CA HIS A 166 -8.92 11.32 7.18
C HIS A 166 -10.04 12.34 7.08
N ALA A 167 -9.76 13.53 6.56
CA ALA A 167 -10.70 14.65 6.54
C ALA A 167 -11.98 14.31 5.76
N GLY A 168 -13.12 14.33 6.45
CA GLY A 168 -14.41 14.02 5.87
C GLY A 168 -14.77 12.55 5.72
N PHE A 169 -13.88 11.61 6.09
CA PHE A 169 -14.08 10.17 5.94
C PHE A 169 -14.39 9.46 7.28
N GLY A 170 -14.49 10.17 8.39
CA GLY A 170 -14.69 9.56 9.71
C GLY A 170 -13.50 8.72 10.19
N LEU A 171 -12.29 9.11 9.79
CA LEU A 171 -11.03 8.43 10.12
C LEU A 171 -10.09 9.36 10.89
N PRO A 172 -9.13 8.81 11.67
CA PRO A 172 -8.96 7.39 11.98
C PRO A 172 -10.03 6.85 12.93
N PHE A 173 -10.16 5.53 13.04
CA PHE A 173 -10.97 4.90 14.09
C PHE A 173 -10.30 5.04 15.47
N ASP A 174 -11.07 4.92 16.56
CA ASP A 174 -10.60 5.07 17.94
C ASP A 174 -9.47 4.08 18.33
N TRP A 175 -9.40 2.94 17.67
CA TRP A 175 -8.37 1.93 17.86
C TRP A 175 -7.13 2.11 16.95
N GLN A 176 -7.08 3.17 16.16
CA GLN A 176 -5.97 3.50 15.25
C GLN A 176 -5.24 4.74 15.77
N HIS A 177 -3.97 4.60 16.03
CA HIS A 177 -3.16 5.64 16.64
C HIS A 177 -1.94 5.95 15.78
N THR A 178 -1.41 7.16 15.94
CA THR A 178 -0.21 7.60 15.23
C THR A 178 0.80 8.14 16.22
N ILE A 179 2.07 7.83 16.01
CA ILE A 179 3.21 8.41 16.74
C ILE A 179 4.06 9.26 15.78
N PRO A 180 4.88 10.21 16.31
CA PRO A 180 5.79 11.00 15.49
C PRO A 180 6.78 10.13 14.71
N THR A 181 7.13 10.61 13.50
CA THR A 181 8.08 9.93 12.63
C THR A 181 9.51 9.97 13.19
N HIS A 182 10.25 8.90 12.98
CA HIS A 182 11.70 8.82 13.22
C HIS A 182 12.53 9.30 12.00
N TYR A 183 11.89 9.79 10.95
CA TYR A 183 12.56 10.30 9.76
C TYR A 183 13.23 11.65 10.02
N SER A 184 14.51 11.80 9.70
CA SER A 184 15.32 12.95 10.07
C SER A 184 15.07 14.22 9.23
N TYR A 185 14.61 14.07 7.99
CA TYR A 185 14.38 15.22 7.11
C TYR A 185 13.24 16.09 7.62
N ARG A 186 13.54 17.38 7.93
CA ARG A 186 12.58 18.33 8.50
C ARG A 186 11.88 17.85 9.78
N ASN A 187 12.57 17.03 10.58
CA ASN A 187 12.02 16.56 11.84
C ASN A 187 11.97 17.73 12.86
N PRO A 188 10.84 17.94 13.58
CA PRO A 188 10.73 19.02 14.55
C PRO A 188 11.69 18.87 15.76
N VAL A 189 12.19 17.66 16.05
CA VAL A 189 13.20 17.42 17.11
C VAL A 189 14.60 17.88 16.67
N GLY A 190 14.83 18.03 15.35
CA GLY A 190 16.13 18.40 14.77
C GLY A 190 16.67 17.37 13.78
N THR A 191 17.97 17.32 13.60
CA THR A 191 18.64 16.42 12.64
C THR A 191 19.45 15.30 13.30
N GLU A 192 19.60 15.33 14.62
CA GLU A 192 20.37 14.34 15.38
C GLU A 192 19.56 13.05 15.50
N ALA A 193 20.08 11.95 14.90
CA ALA A 193 19.34 10.69 14.77
C ALA A 193 18.94 10.08 16.13
N ARG A 194 19.84 10.14 17.11
CA ARG A 194 19.57 9.56 18.42
C ARG A 194 18.44 10.30 19.14
N ALA A 195 18.44 11.63 19.11
CA ALA A 195 17.39 12.44 19.71
C ALA A 195 16.03 12.19 19.08
N ILE A 196 15.99 12.04 17.74
CA ILE A 196 14.75 11.73 16.99
C ILE A 196 14.21 10.35 17.37
N ILE A 197 15.08 9.34 17.45
CA ILE A 197 14.69 7.98 17.86
C ILE A 197 14.17 7.98 19.29
N ASP A 198 14.88 8.60 20.21
CA ASP A 198 14.50 8.65 21.63
C ASP A 198 13.14 9.37 21.82
N ALA A 199 12.89 10.44 21.07
CA ALA A 199 11.58 11.12 21.05
C ALA A 199 10.46 10.24 20.48
N SER A 200 10.72 9.50 19.41
CA SER A 200 9.74 8.58 18.82
C SER A 200 9.42 7.42 19.76
N VAL A 201 10.43 6.85 20.43
CA VAL A 201 10.26 5.80 21.45
C VAL A 201 9.51 6.32 22.67
N ALA A 202 9.81 7.53 23.14
CA ALA A 202 9.08 8.15 24.24
C ALA A 202 7.59 8.36 23.89
N ALA A 203 7.31 8.83 22.68
CA ALA A 203 5.95 8.98 22.19
C ALA A 203 5.20 7.64 22.07
N LEU A 204 5.88 6.58 21.63
CA LEU A 204 5.33 5.21 21.61
C LEU A 204 4.96 4.76 23.03
N ARG A 205 5.87 4.89 23.99
CA ARG A 205 5.61 4.53 25.42
C ARG A 205 4.41 5.30 25.98
N ALA A 206 4.39 6.61 25.81
CA ALA A 206 3.27 7.45 26.26
C ALA A 206 1.94 7.04 25.59
N LYS A 207 1.96 6.68 24.31
CA LYS A 207 0.78 6.20 23.60
C LYS A 207 0.30 4.86 24.15
N VAL A 208 1.21 3.92 24.41
CA VAL A 208 0.90 2.62 25.03
C VAL A 208 0.23 2.81 26.39
N GLU A 209 0.79 3.69 27.24
CA GLU A 209 0.23 3.98 28.56
C GLU A 209 -1.15 4.65 28.49
N ALA A 210 -1.36 5.56 27.53
CA ALA A 210 -2.61 6.30 27.38
C ALA A 210 -3.78 5.45 26.85
N VAL A 211 -3.50 4.44 26.02
CA VAL A 211 -4.56 3.72 25.27
C VAL A 211 -5.06 2.50 26.02
N SER A 212 -4.25 1.83 26.81
CA SER A 212 -4.68 0.84 27.78
C SER A 212 -3.51 0.10 28.43
N TYR A 213 -3.73 -0.47 29.61
CA TYR A 213 -2.82 -1.40 30.29
C TYR A 213 -2.67 -2.77 29.57
N THR A 214 -3.36 -3.00 28.47
CA THR A 214 -3.42 -4.27 27.77
C THR A 214 -2.86 -4.17 26.36
N HIS A 215 -1.56 -4.36 26.23
CA HIS A 215 -0.81 -4.85 25.07
C HIS A 215 -1.07 -4.25 23.68
N LEU A 216 -0.37 -3.18 23.36
CA LEU A 216 -0.15 -2.68 22.01
C LEU A 216 0.89 -3.53 21.27
N ARG A 217 0.65 -3.80 19.97
CA ARG A 217 1.69 -4.20 19.03
C ARG A 217 1.96 -3.05 18.07
N ALA A 218 3.18 -2.58 18.05
CA ALA A 218 3.69 -1.79 16.94
C ALA A 218 4.02 -2.75 15.79
N HIS A 219 3.44 -2.55 14.62
CA HIS A 219 3.92 -3.15 13.39
C HIS A 219 4.85 -2.14 12.72
N GLU A 220 6.14 -2.35 12.87
CA GLU A 220 7.11 -1.71 12.00
C GLU A 220 7.13 -2.48 10.67
N THR A 221 6.49 -1.93 9.66
CA THR A 221 6.82 -2.22 8.27
C THR A 221 7.78 -1.14 7.82
N GLY A 222 9.03 -1.29 8.15
CA GLY A 222 10.06 -0.32 7.81
C GLY A 222 11.41 -0.99 7.72
N ARG A 223 11.70 -1.59 6.58
CA ARG A 223 13.06 -1.63 6.05
C ARG A 223 13.03 -0.99 4.67
N ASN A 224 13.44 0.22 4.61
CA ASN A 224 14.17 0.79 3.49
C ASN A 224 15.63 0.85 3.88
#